data_b9f9ab3fce7301965632ad45d658ec93
#
_entry.id   b9f9ab3fce7301965632ad45d658ec93
#
_cell.length_a   1.000
_cell.length_b   1.000
_cell.length_c   1.000
_cell.angle_alpha   90.00
_cell.angle_beta   90.00
_cell.angle_gamma   90.00
#
_symmetry.space_group_name_H-M   'P 1'
#
loop_
_entity.id
_entity.type
_entity.pdbx_description
1 polymer ?
#
loop_
_entity_poly.entity_id
_entity_poly.type
_entity_poly.pdbx_seq_one_letter_code
_entity_poly.pdbx_strand_id
1 'polypeptide(L)'
;MNKSEIEEYLKKLKEFEEDLSTGNVDDDFVGQLNKLMGSLSNDISSEVNNSLSGFSQTFDIKVPSLVVNVKKLHENAVIPSYSKDGDAGMDLTITREIENTSFSVSYGFGIAMEIPKGYVGLVFPRSSVRNQDLILSNCVGVIDSGYRGELQATFKKTNGLDSIKYKVGDRGAQIMIIPYPQVKMNEVGELTKTERGEGGFGSTGN
;
A
#
# COMPACT_ATOMS: atom_id res chain seq x y z
N MET A 1 36.17 1.72 17.99
CA MET A 1 35.85 0.65 19.01
C MET A 1 36.76 -0.56 18.83
N ASN A 2 37.35 -1.08 19.89
CA ASN A 2 38.12 -2.33 19.82
C ASN A 2 37.18 -3.55 19.96
N LYS A 3 37.73 -4.76 19.66
CA LYS A 3 36.96 -6.01 19.66
C LYS A 3 36.27 -6.31 21.01
N SER A 4 36.90 -5.95 22.11
CA SER A 4 36.34 -6.16 23.47
C SER A 4 35.15 -5.24 23.76
N GLU A 5 35.19 -4.01 23.27
CA GLU A 5 34.10 -3.04 23.39
C GLU A 5 32.88 -3.48 22.55
N ILE A 6 33.11 -4.04 21.36
CA ILE A 6 32.06 -4.59 20.51
C ILE A 6 31.38 -5.81 21.18
N GLU A 7 32.17 -6.70 21.77
CA GLU A 7 31.65 -7.89 22.47
C GLU A 7 30.80 -7.49 23.69
N GLU A 8 31.19 -6.45 24.42
CA GLU A 8 30.42 -5.92 25.54
C GLU A 8 29.09 -5.28 25.08
N TYR A 9 29.11 -4.54 23.96
CA TYR A 9 27.90 -3.99 23.38
C TYR A 9 26.92 -5.07 22.90
N LEU A 10 27.42 -6.10 22.22
CA LEU A 10 26.59 -7.21 21.77
C LEU A 10 25.98 -7.99 22.94
N LYS A 11 26.68 -8.10 24.04
CA LYS A 11 26.17 -8.72 25.27
C LYS A 11 25.01 -7.90 25.83
N LYS A 12 25.16 -6.57 25.96
CA LYS A 12 24.10 -5.69 26.47
C LYS A 12 22.86 -5.71 25.54
N LEU A 13 23.03 -5.74 24.22
CA LEU A 13 21.92 -5.84 23.30
C LEU A 13 21.13 -7.16 23.45
N LYS A 14 21.81 -8.27 23.76
CA LYS A 14 21.14 -9.55 24.04
C LYS A 14 20.36 -9.53 25.34
N GLU A 15 20.92 -8.91 26.38
CA GLU A 15 20.22 -8.69 27.65
C GLU A 15 18.96 -7.85 27.45
N PHE A 16 19.03 -6.80 26.61
CA PHE A 16 17.88 -5.99 26.21
C PHE A 16 16.81 -6.77 25.41
N GLU A 17 17.21 -7.67 24.52
CA GLU A 17 16.28 -8.55 23.79
C GLU A 17 15.53 -9.50 24.74
N GLU A 18 16.19 -10.00 25.76
CA GLU A 18 15.61 -10.89 26.75
C GLU A 18 14.61 -10.16 27.67
N ASP A 19 14.94 -8.95 28.13
CA ASP A 19 14.03 -8.10 28.90
C ASP A 19 12.79 -7.65 28.12
N LEU A 20 12.95 -7.30 26.82
CA LEU A 20 11.82 -7.04 25.91
C LEU A 20 10.90 -8.25 25.77
N SER A 21 11.46 -9.46 25.69
CA SER A 21 10.69 -10.69 25.51
C SER A 21 9.90 -11.08 26.78
N THR A 22 10.36 -10.64 27.94
CA THR A 22 9.73 -10.90 29.26
C THR A 22 8.77 -9.78 29.70
N GLY A 23 8.68 -8.67 28.94
CA GLY A 23 7.81 -7.54 29.25
C GLY A 23 8.27 -6.67 30.41
N ASN A 24 9.54 -6.78 30.83
CA ASN A 24 10.13 -6.07 31.95
C ASN A 24 10.79 -4.76 31.49
N VAL A 25 9.97 -3.85 30.89
CA VAL A 25 10.42 -2.58 30.34
C VAL A 25 9.92 -1.44 31.22
N ASP A 26 10.83 -0.78 31.94
CA ASP A 26 10.55 0.45 32.69
C ASP A 26 11.12 1.69 31.97
N ASP A 27 10.81 2.88 32.49
CA ASP A 27 11.28 4.16 31.90
C ASP A 27 12.81 4.31 31.97
N ASP A 28 13.50 3.64 32.92
CA ASP A 28 14.96 3.65 33.02
C ASP A 28 15.60 2.80 31.90
N PHE A 29 14.96 1.69 31.52
CA PHE A 29 15.35 0.84 30.39
C PHE A 29 15.39 1.62 29.09
N VAL A 30 14.32 2.39 28.79
CA VAL A 30 14.25 3.23 27.57
C VAL A 30 15.33 4.31 27.60
N GLY A 31 15.59 4.89 28.75
CA GLY A 31 16.67 5.87 28.94
C GLY A 31 18.07 5.30 28.69
N GLN A 32 18.34 4.09 29.20
CA GLN A 32 19.61 3.39 28.99
C GLN A 32 19.79 2.95 27.54
N LEU A 33 18.74 2.47 26.86
CA LEU A 33 18.76 2.11 25.45
C LEU A 33 19.06 3.33 24.56
N ASN A 34 18.40 4.46 24.80
CA ASN A 34 18.62 5.69 24.06
C ASN A 34 20.05 6.24 24.27
N LYS A 35 20.60 6.13 25.47
CA LYS A 35 21.98 6.54 25.76
C LYS A 35 22.99 5.60 25.08
N LEU A 36 22.72 4.30 25.05
CA LEU A 36 23.53 3.30 24.35
C LEU A 36 23.50 3.55 22.81
N MET A 37 22.34 3.78 22.25
CA MET A 37 22.17 4.09 20.81
C MET A 37 22.82 5.43 20.42
N GLY A 38 22.76 6.43 21.29
CA GLY A 38 23.38 7.74 21.08
C GLY A 38 24.91 7.67 21.10
N SER A 39 25.52 6.88 21.98
CA SER A 39 26.98 6.67 22.00
C SER A 39 27.45 5.85 20.80
N LEU A 40 26.70 4.83 20.37
CA LEU A 40 26.94 4.06 19.15
C LEU A 40 26.92 4.94 17.89
N SER A 41 25.97 5.86 17.80
CA SER A 41 25.82 6.75 16.63
C SER A 41 27.02 7.68 16.42
N ASN A 42 27.63 8.16 17.50
CA ASN A 42 28.77 9.09 17.42
C ASN A 42 30.11 8.40 17.12
N ASP A 43 30.32 7.20 17.65
CA ASP A 43 31.59 6.46 17.47
C ASP A 43 31.62 5.63 16.16
N ILE A 44 30.46 5.16 15.70
CA ILE A 44 30.32 4.38 14.47
C ILE A 44 30.39 5.26 13.22
N SER A 45 29.99 6.52 13.30
CA SER A 45 29.94 7.41 12.11
C SER A 45 31.31 7.69 11.50
N SER A 46 32.41 7.63 12.25
CA SER A 46 33.75 7.90 11.72
C SER A 46 34.48 6.64 11.23
N GLU A 47 34.32 5.48 11.89
CA GLU A 47 34.99 4.23 11.51
C GLU A 47 34.19 3.40 10.50
N VAL A 48 32.86 3.45 10.55
CA VAL A 48 31.97 2.78 9.57
C VAL A 48 32.07 3.45 8.20
N ASN A 49 32.20 4.76 8.11
CA ASN A 49 32.43 5.44 6.84
C ASN A 49 33.78 5.06 6.19
N ASN A 50 34.78 4.74 6.97
CA ASN A 50 36.09 4.27 6.43
C ASN A 50 36.11 2.78 6.10
N SER A 51 35.36 1.95 6.80
CA SER A 51 35.25 0.50 6.51
C SER A 51 34.20 0.18 5.46
N LEU A 52 33.16 1.03 5.30
CA LEU A 52 32.09 0.87 4.30
C LEU A 52 32.44 1.42 2.93
N SER A 53 33.52 2.19 2.78
CA SER A 53 33.99 2.61 1.45
C SER A 53 34.44 1.43 0.56
N GLY A 54 34.68 0.25 1.16
CA GLY A 54 34.89 -1.02 0.45
C GLY A 54 33.66 -1.92 0.36
N PHE A 55 32.59 -1.61 1.08
CA PHE A 55 31.32 -2.36 1.13
C PHE A 55 30.14 -1.54 0.59
N SER A 56 30.39 -0.79 -0.48
CA SER A 56 29.30 -0.26 -1.32
C SER A 56 28.72 -1.38 -2.20
N GLN A 57 28.45 -2.54 -1.62
CA GLN A 57 27.36 -3.35 -2.11
C GLN A 57 26.12 -2.78 -1.41
N THR A 58 25.48 -1.84 -2.07
CA THR A 58 24.05 -1.65 -1.91
C THR A 58 23.46 -3.06 -1.84
N PHE A 59 22.92 -3.43 -0.68
CA PHE A 59 21.99 -4.53 -0.62
C PHE A 59 20.81 -4.05 -1.47
N ASP A 60 20.90 -4.30 -2.74
CA ASP A 60 19.76 -4.30 -3.63
C ASP A 60 18.85 -5.42 -3.11
N ILE A 61 18.05 -5.12 -2.09
CA ILE A 61 16.94 -5.97 -1.71
C ILE A 61 16.05 -5.89 -2.95
N LYS A 62 16.32 -6.75 -3.92
CA LYS A 62 15.37 -7.05 -4.98
C LYS A 62 14.13 -7.59 -4.28
N VAL A 63 13.23 -6.69 -3.90
CA VAL A 63 11.87 -7.10 -3.62
C VAL A 63 11.44 -7.86 -4.88
N PRO A 64 11.19 -9.18 -4.79
CA PRO A 64 10.84 -9.93 -5.98
C PRO A 64 9.65 -9.24 -6.61
N SER A 65 9.80 -8.81 -7.85
CA SER A 65 8.73 -8.13 -8.57
C SER A 65 7.55 -9.10 -8.67
N LEU A 66 6.41 -8.69 -8.11
CA LEU A 66 5.18 -9.45 -8.23
C LEU A 66 4.78 -9.49 -9.70
N VAL A 67 4.67 -10.68 -10.26
CA VAL A 67 4.20 -10.87 -11.64
C VAL A 67 2.69 -11.05 -11.64
N VAL A 68 2.01 -10.21 -12.40
CA VAL A 68 0.56 -10.30 -12.65
C VAL A 68 0.35 -10.52 -14.14
N ASN A 69 -0.25 -11.65 -14.52
CA ASN A 69 -0.59 -11.91 -15.90
C ASN A 69 -1.77 -11.02 -16.33
N VAL A 70 -1.65 -10.39 -17.48
CA VAL A 70 -2.69 -9.52 -18.05
C VAL A 70 -3.04 -9.99 -19.45
N LYS A 71 -4.33 -10.21 -19.70
CA LYS A 71 -4.88 -10.56 -21.00
C LYS A 71 -5.57 -9.34 -21.60
N LYS A 72 -5.18 -8.94 -22.80
CA LYS A 72 -5.95 -7.98 -23.61
C LYS A 72 -7.21 -8.67 -24.15
N LEU A 73 -8.34 -8.03 -23.99
CA LEU A 73 -9.64 -8.46 -24.51
C LEU A 73 -10.04 -7.65 -25.76
N HIS A 74 -9.38 -6.52 -26.01
CA HIS A 74 -9.54 -5.65 -27.16
C HIS A 74 -8.17 -5.24 -27.71
N GLU A 75 -8.08 -4.99 -29.01
CA GLU A 75 -6.84 -4.60 -29.70
C GLU A 75 -6.28 -3.26 -29.17
N ASN A 76 -7.16 -2.32 -28.88
CA ASN A 76 -6.82 -1.01 -28.33
C ASN A 76 -6.57 -1.00 -26.83
N ALA A 77 -6.61 -2.16 -26.15
CA ALA A 77 -6.33 -2.23 -24.73
C ALA A 77 -4.87 -1.89 -24.43
N VAL A 78 -4.66 -1.11 -23.36
CA VAL A 78 -3.35 -0.71 -22.87
C VAL A 78 -3.04 -1.51 -21.62
N ILE A 79 -1.89 -2.18 -21.59
CA ILE A 79 -1.41 -2.87 -20.41
C ILE A 79 -1.00 -1.81 -19.36
N PRO A 80 -1.55 -1.84 -18.15
CA PRO A 80 -1.21 -0.89 -17.10
C PRO A 80 0.28 -0.94 -16.76
N SER A 81 0.88 0.23 -16.58
CA SER A 81 2.28 0.37 -16.17
C SER A 81 2.43 1.59 -15.26
N TYR A 82 3.47 1.60 -14.45
CA TYR A 82 3.87 2.78 -13.69
C TYR A 82 4.39 3.85 -14.66
N SER A 83 3.96 5.08 -14.46
CA SER A 83 4.38 6.21 -15.31
C SER A 83 5.80 6.67 -14.95
N LYS A 84 6.15 6.58 -13.67
CA LYS A 84 7.44 6.96 -13.11
C LYS A 84 7.85 5.97 -12.03
N ASP A 85 9.15 5.92 -11.76
CA ASP A 85 9.67 5.24 -10.57
C ASP A 85 9.09 5.85 -9.30
N GLY A 86 8.65 4.97 -8.36
CA GLY A 86 7.98 5.37 -7.12
C GLY A 86 6.47 5.59 -7.23
N ASP A 87 5.86 5.54 -8.43
CA ASP A 87 4.40 5.56 -8.55
C ASP A 87 3.79 4.32 -7.90
N ALA A 88 2.70 4.49 -7.14
CA ALA A 88 1.98 3.38 -6.50
C ALA A 88 0.84 2.82 -7.38
N GLY A 89 0.24 3.65 -8.21
CA GLY A 89 -0.88 3.31 -9.08
C GLY A 89 -0.48 3.19 -10.54
N MET A 90 -1.04 2.21 -11.23
CA MET A 90 -0.93 2.04 -12.68
C MET A 90 -2.20 2.53 -13.34
N ASP A 91 -2.09 3.37 -14.37
CA ASP A 91 -3.25 3.94 -15.06
C ASP A 91 -4.05 2.88 -15.83
N LEU A 92 -5.38 2.98 -15.77
CA LEU A 92 -6.34 2.20 -16.54
C LEU A 92 -6.91 3.08 -17.67
N THR A 93 -6.60 2.71 -18.90
CA THR A 93 -7.06 3.44 -20.10
C THR A 93 -8.40 2.88 -20.57
N ILE A 94 -9.37 3.76 -20.78
CA ILE A 94 -10.72 3.43 -21.25
C ILE A 94 -10.65 2.96 -22.70
N THR A 95 -11.17 1.77 -22.98
CA THR A 95 -11.27 1.21 -24.33
C THR A 95 -12.64 1.40 -24.95
N ARG A 96 -13.67 1.48 -24.10
CA ARG A 96 -15.06 1.64 -24.53
C ARG A 96 -15.95 2.19 -23.42
N GLU A 97 -17.01 2.87 -23.81
CA GLU A 97 -18.16 3.17 -22.97
C GLU A 97 -19.11 1.96 -23.05
N ILE A 98 -19.44 1.38 -21.89
CA ILE A 98 -20.32 0.21 -21.81
C ILE A 98 -21.78 0.65 -21.72
N GLU A 99 -22.04 1.60 -20.84
CA GLU A 99 -23.35 2.14 -20.56
C GLU A 99 -23.26 3.63 -20.26
N ASN A 100 -24.28 4.39 -20.65
CA ASN A 100 -24.36 5.82 -20.40
C ASN A 100 -25.81 6.23 -20.20
N THR A 101 -26.20 6.42 -18.95
CA THR A 101 -27.54 6.88 -18.54
C THR A 101 -27.50 8.33 -18.07
N SER A 102 -28.64 8.88 -17.66
CA SER A 102 -28.69 10.20 -17.00
C SER A 102 -28.00 10.22 -15.63
N PHE A 103 -27.83 9.06 -14.98
CA PHE A 103 -27.30 8.96 -13.61
C PHE A 103 -25.89 8.39 -13.51
N SER A 104 -25.47 7.61 -14.50
CA SER A 104 -24.20 6.89 -14.46
C SER A 104 -23.60 6.70 -15.85
N VAL A 105 -22.30 6.44 -15.85
CA VAL A 105 -21.55 5.97 -17.00
C VAL A 105 -20.59 4.85 -16.58
N SER A 106 -20.55 3.79 -17.38
CA SER A 106 -19.68 2.62 -17.15
C SER A 106 -18.66 2.51 -18.29
N TYR A 107 -17.40 2.26 -17.91
CA TYR A 107 -16.28 2.12 -18.83
C TYR A 107 -15.61 0.76 -18.71
N GLY A 108 -15.22 0.18 -19.83
CA GLY A 108 -14.36 -0.99 -19.92
C GLY A 108 -12.92 -0.59 -20.23
N PHE A 109 -11.98 -1.29 -19.61
CA PHE A 109 -10.54 -1.08 -19.83
C PHE A 109 -9.94 -2.09 -20.81
N GLY A 110 -10.74 -3.03 -21.30
CA GLY A 110 -10.33 -4.00 -22.31
C GLY A 110 -9.28 -5.01 -21.87
N ILE A 111 -9.10 -5.19 -20.56
CA ILE A 111 -8.13 -6.12 -19.96
C ILE A 111 -8.78 -6.98 -18.89
N ALA A 112 -8.25 -8.21 -18.75
CA ALA A 112 -8.47 -9.10 -17.61
C ALA A 112 -7.13 -9.40 -16.95
N MET A 113 -7.12 -9.60 -15.63
CA MET A 113 -5.91 -9.82 -14.85
C MET A 113 -5.97 -11.14 -14.07
N GLU A 114 -4.82 -11.76 -13.88
CA GLU A 114 -4.63 -12.90 -13.00
C GLU A 114 -3.78 -12.45 -11.80
N ILE A 115 -4.47 -11.90 -10.80
CA ILE A 115 -3.84 -11.45 -9.57
C ILE A 115 -3.50 -12.69 -8.72
N PRO A 116 -2.26 -12.85 -8.23
CA PRO A 116 -1.87 -13.98 -7.40
C PRO A 116 -2.64 -14.04 -6.07
N LYS A 117 -2.83 -15.25 -5.54
CA LYS A 117 -3.40 -15.44 -4.19
C LYS A 117 -2.58 -14.68 -3.14
N GLY A 118 -3.26 -14.09 -2.16
CA GLY A 118 -2.66 -13.22 -1.13
C GLY A 118 -2.52 -11.75 -1.56
N TYR A 119 -2.96 -11.43 -2.79
CA TYR A 119 -2.99 -10.06 -3.30
C TYR A 119 -4.39 -9.69 -3.80
N VAL A 120 -4.67 -8.40 -3.76
CA VAL A 120 -5.93 -7.80 -4.23
C VAL A 120 -5.61 -6.63 -5.16
N GLY A 121 -6.38 -6.46 -6.21
CA GLY A 121 -6.37 -5.26 -7.02
C GLY A 121 -7.35 -4.23 -6.46
N LEU A 122 -6.90 -3.02 -6.21
CA LEU A 122 -7.74 -1.91 -5.79
C LEU A 122 -7.80 -0.87 -6.89
N VAL A 123 -8.99 -0.63 -7.42
CA VAL A 123 -9.25 0.38 -8.45
C VAL A 123 -9.74 1.66 -7.80
N PHE A 124 -9.01 2.73 -8.04
CA PHE A 124 -9.28 4.06 -7.52
C PHE A 124 -9.57 5.04 -8.66
N PRO A 125 -10.31 6.13 -8.41
CA PRO A 125 -10.31 7.27 -9.31
C PRO A 125 -8.90 7.89 -9.35
N ARG A 126 -8.56 8.54 -10.46
CA ARG A 126 -7.35 9.37 -10.56
C ARG A 126 -7.63 10.77 -10.01
N SER A 127 -6.59 11.48 -9.62
CA SER A 127 -6.72 12.88 -9.17
C SER A 127 -7.38 13.80 -10.20
N SER A 128 -7.27 13.46 -11.50
CA SER A 128 -7.93 14.17 -12.60
C SER A 128 -9.46 14.07 -12.60
N VAL A 129 -10.07 13.17 -11.81
CA VAL A 129 -11.53 13.06 -11.65
C VAL A 129 -12.14 14.37 -11.14
N ARG A 130 -11.34 15.18 -10.41
CA ARG A 130 -11.74 16.53 -9.97
C ARG A 130 -12.20 17.46 -11.12
N ASN A 131 -11.78 17.18 -12.34
CA ASN A 131 -12.16 17.95 -13.54
C ASN A 131 -13.31 17.31 -14.30
N GLN A 132 -13.95 16.29 -13.72
CA GLN A 132 -15.07 15.56 -14.28
C GLN A 132 -16.27 15.69 -13.34
N ASP A 133 -17.48 15.60 -13.88
CA ASP A 133 -18.71 15.52 -13.07
C ASP A 133 -19.02 14.07 -12.72
N LEU A 134 -18.01 13.35 -12.17
CA LEU A 134 -18.06 11.91 -11.96
C LEU A 134 -17.56 11.53 -10.56
N ILE A 135 -18.25 10.58 -9.94
CA ILE A 135 -17.84 9.92 -8.69
C ILE A 135 -17.82 8.41 -8.91
N LEU A 136 -16.71 7.74 -8.60
CA LEU A 136 -16.64 6.29 -8.68
C LEU A 136 -17.70 5.65 -7.77
N SER A 137 -18.62 4.85 -8.34
CA SER A 137 -19.86 4.43 -7.68
C SER A 137 -19.65 3.61 -6.42
N ASN A 138 -18.60 2.82 -6.37
CA ASN A 138 -18.21 1.98 -5.23
C ASN A 138 -17.03 2.56 -4.41
N CYS A 139 -16.66 3.81 -4.62
CA CYS A 139 -15.53 4.51 -4.01
C CYS A 139 -14.17 3.83 -4.31
N VAL A 140 -14.06 2.53 -4.09
CA VAL A 140 -12.90 1.67 -4.42
C VAL A 140 -13.41 0.39 -5.04
N GLY A 141 -12.90 0.04 -6.22
CA GLY A 141 -13.16 -1.26 -6.85
C GLY A 141 -12.24 -2.32 -6.22
N VAL A 142 -12.80 -3.43 -5.76
CA VAL A 142 -12.03 -4.56 -5.23
C VAL A 142 -12.01 -5.68 -6.27
N ILE A 143 -10.81 -6.03 -6.73
CA ILE A 143 -10.56 -7.06 -7.74
C ILE A 143 -9.94 -8.28 -7.06
N ASP A 144 -10.72 -9.31 -6.90
CA ASP A 144 -10.28 -10.55 -6.26
C ASP A 144 -9.25 -11.31 -7.12
N SER A 145 -8.37 -12.07 -6.47
CA SER A 145 -7.38 -12.91 -7.15
C SER A 145 -8.01 -13.97 -8.06
N GLY A 146 -9.25 -14.39 -7.81
CA GLY A 146 -10.02 -15.32 -8.63
C GLY A 146 -10.79 -14.69 -9.80
N TYR A 147 -10.88 -13.35 -9.88
CA TYR A 147 -11.61 -12.69 -10.94
C TYR A 147 -10.87 -12.78 -12.27
N ARG A 148 -11.60 -13.13 -13.35
CA ARG A 148 -11.05 -13.25 -14.71
C ARG A 148 -11.86 -12.47 -15.75
N GLY A 149 -12.83 -11.67 -15.29
CA GLY A 149 -13.60 -10.80 -16.18
C GLY A 149 -12.83 -9.53 -16.57
N GLU A 150 -13.41 -8.78 -17.50
CA GLU A 150 -12.89 -7.47 -17.88
C GLU A 150 -12.92 -6.51 -16.69
N LEU A 151 -11.84 -5.75 -16.51
CA LEU A 151 -11.82 -4.65 -15.55
C LEU A 151 -12.71 -3.52 -16.06
N GLN A 152 -13.60 -3.06 -15.21
CA GLN A 152 -14.57 -2.02 -15.50
C GLN A 152 -14.69 -1.04 -14.33
N ALA A 153 -15.15 0.18 -14.62
CA ALA A 153 -15.49 1.16 -13.61
C ALA A 153 -16.80 1.87 -13.97
N THR A 154 -17.69 1.95 -12.99
CA THR A 154 -18.94 2.70 -13.10
C THR A 154 -18.85 3.97 -12.26
N PHE A 155 -19.19 5.09 -12.85
CA PHE A 155 -19.21 6.40 -12.20
C PHE A 155 -20.63 6.92 -12.13
N LYS A 156 -21.02 7.50 -11.00
CA LYS A 156 -22.20 8.34 -10.87
C LYS A 156 -21.92 9.70 -11.44
N LYS A 157 -22.90 10.25 -12.13
CA LYS A 157 -22.87 11.60 -12.69
C LYS A 157 -23.40 12.60 -11.68
N THR A 158 -22.71 13.72 -11.49
CA THR A 158 -23.11 14.79 -10.58
C THR A 158 -23.90 15.90 -11.26
N ASN A 159 -23.90 15.94 -12.61
CA ASN A 159 -24.58 16.94 -13.41
C ASN A 159 -25.50 16.31 -14.48
N GLY A 160 -26.09 15.16 -14.19
CA GLY A 160 -27.02 14.47 -15.09
C GLY A 160 -26.43 14.22 -16.49
N LEU A 161 -27.22 14.51 -17.55
CA LEU A 161 -26.79 14.30 -18.93
C LEU A 161 -25.66 15.24 -19.38
N ASP A 162 -25.58 16.42 -18.79
CA ASP A 162 -24.57 17.44 -19.11
C ASP A 162 -23.22 17.22 -18.39
N SER A 163 -23.08 16.12 -17.66
CA SER A 163 -21.86 15.81 -16.93
C SER A 163 -20.64 15.73 -17.84
N ILE A 164 -19.59 16.47 -17.48
CA ILE A 164 -18.26 16.32 -18.07
C ILE A 164 -17.73 14.94 -17.71
N LYS A 165 -17.47 14.10 -18.70
CA LYS A 165 -17.08 12.70 -18.54
C LYS A 165 -15.85 12.34 -19.35
N TYR A 166 -15.23 11.23 -18.99
CA TYR A 166 -14.12 10.67 -19.74
C TYR A 166 -14.55 10.21 -21.14
N LYS A 167 -13.58 10.21 -22.06
CA LYS A 167 -13.68 9.68 -23.41
C LYS A 167 -12.88 8.39 -23.55
N VAL A 168 -13.18 7.60 -24.57
CA VAL A 168 -12.33 6.47 -24.97
C VAL A 168 -10.92 6.97 -25.26
N GLY A 169 -9.92 6.29 -24.72
CA GLY A 169 -8.52 6.69 -24.77
C GLY A 169 -8.04 7.47 -23.53
N ASP A 170 -8.95 8.01 -22.72
CA ASP A 170 -8.59 8.67 -21.45
C ASP A 170 -8.17 7.66 -20.40
N ARG A 171 -7.29 8.09 -19.48
CA ARG A 171 -6.96 7.35 -18.26
C ARG A 171 -8.04 7.64 -17.24
N GLY A 172 -9.06 6.76 -17.14
CA GLY A 172 -10.26 6.99 -16.33
C GLY A 172 -10.15 6.54 -14.88
N ALA A 173 -9.24 5.61 -14.57
CA ALA A 173 -8.99 5.08 -13.24
C ALA A 173 -7.52 4.71 -13.09
N GLN A 174 -7.15 4.23 -11.89
CA GLN A 174 -5.84 3.65 -11.62
C GLN A 174 -6.01 2.39 -10.75
N ILE A 175 -5.10 1.43 -10.89
CA ILE A 175 -5.09 0.20 -10.10
C ILE A 175 -3.81 0.09 -9.28
N MET A 176 -3.95 -0.38 -8.04
CA MET A 176 -2.86 -0.79 -7.17
C MET A 176 -3.01 -2.27 -6.85
N ILE A 177 -1.90 -3.01 -6.82
CA ILE A 177 -1.89 -4.42 -6.38
C ILE A 177 -1.20 -4.45 -5.02
N ILE A 178 -1.92 -4.87 -4.00
CA ILE A 178 -1.40 -4.91 -2.62
C ILE A 178 -1.58 -6.28 -1.99
N PRO A 179 -0.67 -6.72 -1.11
CA PRO A 179 -0.87 -7.92 -0.30
C PRO A 179 -1.96 -7.70 0.73
N TYR A 180 -2.70 -8.75 1.07
CA TYR A 180 -3.65 -8.71 2.17
C TYR A 180 -3.60 -10.02 2.97
N PRO A 181 -3.74 -9.96 4.31
CA PRO A 181 -3.86 -11.16 5.13
C PRO A 181 -5.25 -11.77 4.96
N GLN A 182 -5.34 -13.09 4.75
CA GLN A 182 -6.61 -13.79 4.90
C GLN A 182 -6.93 -13.94 6.38
N VAL A 183 -8.05 -13.39 6.81
CA VAL A 183 -8.49 -13.45 8.20
C VAL A 183 -9.55 -14.53 8.40
N LYS A 184 -9.47 -15.23 9.54
CA LYS A 184 -10.53 -16.11 10.02
C LYS A 184 -11.28 -15.38 11.12
N MET A 185 -12.57 -15.12 10.90
CA MET A 185 -13.43 -14.55 11.93
C MET A 185 -13.71 -15.62 12.99
N ASN A 186 -13.61 -15.21 14.26
CA ASN A 186 -13.95 -16.02 15.42
C ASN A 186 -15.02 -15.29 16.20
N GLU A 187 -16.21 -15.89 16.36
CA GLU A 187 -17.28 -15.34 17.17
C GLU A 187 -16.96 -15.52 18.66
N VAL A 188 -17.06 -14.43 19.39
CA VAL A 188 -16.82 -14.42 20.85
C VAL A 188 -17.98 -13.69 21.55
N GLY A 189 -18.27 -14.04 22.79
CA GLY A 189 -19.32 -13.38 23.57
C GLY A 189 -19.00 -11.95 23.96
N GLU A 190 -17.71 -11.66 24.19
CA GLU A 190 -17.24 -10.33 24.58
C GLU A 190 -15.88 -10.03 23.91
N LEU A 191 -15.66 -8.75 23.61
CA LEU A 191 -14.36 -8.25 23.14
C LEU A 191 -13.55 -7.73 24.32
N THR A 192 -12.24 -7.70 24.17
CA THR A 192 -11.32 -7.10 25.14
C THR A 192 -11.60 -5.60 25.28
N LYS A 193 -11.55 -5.09 26.51
CA LYS A 193 -11.71 -3.65 26.78
C LYS A 193 -10.46 -2.90 26.33
N THR A 194 -10.68 -1.71 25.75
CA THR A 194 -9.60 -0.78 25.35
C THR A 194 -9.91 0.61 25.88
N GLU A 195 -8.92 1.49 25.96
CA GLU A 195 -9.11 2.88 26.35
C GLU A 195 -10.09 3.61 25.41
N ARG A 196 -10.07 3.32 24.12
CA ARG A 196 -10.98 3.90 23.14
C ARG A 196 -12.42 3.36 23.30
N GLY A 197 -12.60 2.11 23.73
CA GLY A 197 -13.91 1.45 23.83
C GLY A 197 -14.73 1.57 22.56
N GLU A 198 -15.97 2.03 22.69
CA GLU A 198 -16.93 2.25 21.60
C GLU A 198 -16.81 3.65 20.97
N GLY A 199 -15.83 4.46 21.36
CA GLY A 199 -15.66 5.83 20.87
C GLY A 199 -15.41 5.90 19.36
N GLY A 200 -16.28 6.60 18.63
CA GLY A 200 -16.24 6.82 17.19
C GLY A 200 -16.95 8.12 16.82
N PHE A 201 -17.09 8.38 15.52
CA PHE A 201 -17.85 9.52 14.96
C PHE A 201 -17.49 10.89 15.56
N GLY A 202 -16.18 11.13 15.81
CA GLY A 202 -15.71 12.39 16.39
C GLY A 202 -15.76 12.45 17.92
N SER A 203 -15.88 11.32 18.62
CA SER A 203 -15.89 11.26 20.10
C SER A 203 -14.65 11.83 20.79
N THR A 204 -13.56 12.09 20.05
CA THR A 204 -12.32 12.72 20.53
C THR A 204 -12.31 14.25 20.43
N GLY A 205 -13.46 14.85 20.02
CA GLY A 205 -13.64 16.30 19.92
C GLY A 205 -13.12 16.90 18.60
N ASN A 206 -13.59 18.12 18.31
CA ASN A 206 -13.06 19.01 17.26
C ASN A 206 -11.92 19.82 17.82
#